data_3c467a10fec9aa15ce5b261e076bdef5
#
_entry.id   3c467a10fec9aa15ce5b261e076bdef5
#
_cell.length_a   1.000
_cell.length_b   1.000
_cell.length_c   1.000
_cell.angle_alpha   90.00
_cell.angle_beta   90.00
_cell.angle_gamma   90.00
#
_symmetry.space_group_name_H-M   'P 1'
#
loop_
_entity.id
_entity.type
_entity.pdbx_description
1 polymer ?
#
loop_
_entity_poly.entity_id
_entity_poly.type
_entity_poly.pdbx_seq_one_letter_code
_entity_poly.pdbx_strand_id
1 'polypeptide(L)'
;PIYPIHRICIRYCPYTVFQTIQTKNPINHVTRLLPVGSILTDLCYNITMPNFKQKLLLYFATISVSTLLISNLAAIKLWNFFGIAVDGGVVVFPLTYIIGDLIVEFYGKKIAKNIIVAGFLINILAIIVFYIVIALPAYDGWNMQNAYASVFGFTPRIILGSLLAYVCSNLLNNVIFMKLKNHDGIFAKSFIARALGSSAFAHILDAFIFETIAFLGVLPFHEFLAQAIFAYVLGISFEVIFSPAEAIIAKSLKGRMIE
;
A
#
# COMPACT_ATOMS: atom_id res chain seq x y z
N PRO A 1 -1.42 -36.75 -27.78
CA PRO A 1 -0.38 -35.73 -27.89
C PRO A 1 -0.09 -35.19 -26.52
N ILE A 2 0.98 -35.72 -25.91
CA ILE A 2 1.46 -35.30 -24.58
C ILE A 2 2.29 -34.04 -24.80
N TYR A 3 1.84 -32.93 -24.27
CA TYR A 3 2.50 -31.63 -24.35
C TYR A 3 3.85 -31.61 -23.60
N PRO A 4 4.86 -30.87 -24.07
CA PRO A 4 6.24 -30.89 -23.54
C PRO A 4 6.43 -30.04 -22.27
N ILE A 5 5.52 -30.12 -21.30
CA ILE A 5 5.63 -29.39 -20.02
C ILE A 5 6.75 -29.97 -19.15
N HIS A 6 7.13 -31.23 -19.35
CA HIS A 6 8.20 -31.89 -18.58
C HIS A 6 9.61 -31.30 -18.78
N ARG A 7 9.88 -30.61 -19.88
CA ARG A 7 11.21 -30.06 -20.15
C ARG A 7 11.49 -28.68 -19.52
N ILE A 8 10.45 -27.95 -19.15
CA ILE A 8 10.60 -26.62 -18.57
C ILE A 8 10.86 -26.71 -17.06
N CYS A 9 10.21 -27.64 -16.37
CA CYS A 9 10.39 -27.82 -14.92
C CYS A 9 11.81 -28.30 -14.55
N ILE A 10 12.45 -29.11 -15.39
CA ILE A 10 13.82 -29.67 -15.16
C ILE A 10 14.90 -28.58 -15.28
N ARG A 11 14.65 -27.49 -15.99
CA ARG A 11 15.66 -26.44 -16.26
C ARG A 11 15.75 -25.39 -15.16
N TYR A 12 14.74 -25.28 -14.28
CA TYR A 12 14.67 -24.25 -13.25
C TYR A 12 14.56 -24.77 -11.81
N CYS A 13 14.50 -26.09 -11.60
CA CYS A 13 14.49 -26.69 -10.28
C CYS A 13 15.66 -27.69 -10.15
N PRO A 14 16.85 -27.29 -9.64
CA PRO A 14 18.04 -28.15 -9.60
C PRO A 14 18.01 -29.26 -8.54
N TYR A 15 16.92 -29.45 -7.82
CA TYR A 15 16.81 -30.45 -6.75
C TYR A 15 15.71 -31.49 -6.99
N THR A 16 15.71 -32.16 -8.13
CA THR A 16 14.96 -33.41 -8.30
C THR A 16 15.85 -34.57 -7.89
N VAL A 17 15.78 -34.99 -6.63
CA VAL A 17 16.36 -36.27 -6.18
C VAL A 17 15.46 -37.37 -6.72
N PHE A 18 15.87 -38.03 -7.80
CA PHE A 18 15.32 -39.29 -8.23
C PHE A 18 15.83 -40.38 -7.29
N GLN A 19 15.08 -40.77 -6.28
CA GLN A 19 15.25 -42.07 -5.64
C GLN A 19 14.48 -43.10 -6.40
N THR A 20 15.18 -43.87 -7.23
CA THR A 20 14.68 -45.11 -7.82
C THR A 20 14.64 -46.16 -6.71
N ILE A 21 13.47 -46.39 -6.12
CA ILE A 21 13.26 -47.52 -5.24
C ILE A 21 12.93 -48.73 -6.13
N GLN A 22 13.88 -49.64 -6.30
CA GLN A 22 13.61 -50.98 -6.82
C GLN A 22 12.95 -51.80 -5.72
N THR A 23 11.66 -52.07 -5.86
CA THR A 23 10.99 -53.07 -5.04
C THR A 23 10.95 -54.42 -5.77
N LYS A 24 11.78 -55.37 -5.31
CA LYS A 24 11.55 -56.82 -5.50
C LYS A 24 10.61 -57.24 -4.37
N ASN A 25 9.35 -57.48 -4.65
CA ASN A 25 8.50 -58.64 -4.26
C ASN A 25 7.01 -58.31 -4.38
N PRO A 26 6.18 -59.24 -4.92
CA PRO A 26 4.76 -59.04 -5.10
C PRO A 26 3.98 -59.67 -3.92
N ILE A 27 3.49 -58.89 -3.00
CA ILE A 27 2.39 -59.24 -2.09
C ILE A 27 1.57 -57.97 -1.78
N ASN A 28 0.26 -58.10 -2.02
CA ASN A 28 -0.80 -57.15 -1.81
C ASN A 28 -0.75 -56.39 -0.48
N HIS A 29 -0.39 -55.13 -0.50
CA HIS A 29 -0.91 -54.12 0.39
C HIS A 29 -1.06 -52.81 -0.39
N VAL A 30 -2.31 -52.40 -0.61
CA VAL A 30 -2.66 -51.10 -1.14
C VAL A 30 -2.36 -50.06 -0.07
N THR A 31 -1.10 -49.66 0.03
CA THR A 31 -0.73 -48.42 0.70
C THR A 31 -1.06 -47.28 -0.26
N ARG A 32 -2.10 -46.52 0.06
CA ARG A 32 -2.33 -45.22 -0.56
C ARG A 32 -1.10 -44.35 -0.25
N LEU A 33 -0.14 -44.36 -1.14
CA LEU A 33 0.92 -43.34 -1.15
C LEU A 33 0.22 -42.04 -1.48
N LEU A 34 0.12 -41.17 -0.49
CA LEU A 34 -0.24 -39.77 -0.72
C LEU A 34 0.68 -39.25 -1.83
N PRO A 35 0.15 -38.55 -2.83
CA PRO A 35 0.94 -38.16 -3.99
C PRO A 35 1.84 -36.95 -3.60
N VAL A 36 2.96 -37.23 -2.95
CA VAL A 36 4.00 -36.22 -2.66
C VAL A 36 4.43 -35.53 -3.96
N GLY A 37 4.40 -36.25 -5.09
CA GLY A 37 4.66 -35.71 -6.43
C GLY A 37 3.64 -34.67 -6.87
N SER A 38 2.34 -34.83 -6.55
CA SER A 38 1.32 -33.84 -6.92
C SER A 38 1.45 -32.58 -6.05
N ILE A 39 1.76 -32.71 -4.78
CA ILE A 39 1.97 -31.55 -3.89
C ILE A 39 3.20 -30.75 -4.34
N LEU A 40 4.28 -31.41 -4.74
CA LEU A 40 5.48 -30.73 -5.24
C LEU A 40 5.26 -30.10 -6.62
N THR A 41 4.50 -30.76 -7.52
CA THR A 41 4.14 -30.17 -8.81
C THR A 41 3.20 -29.00 -8.65
N ASP A 42 2.22 -29.08 -7.74
CA ASP A 42 1.33 -27.97 -7.43
C ASP A 42 2.07 -26.80 -6.77
N LEU A 43 3.04 -27.11 -5.89
CA LEU A 43 3.90 -26.09 -5.28
C LEU A 43 4.80 -25.41 -6.32
N CYS A 44 5.45 -26.18 -7.21
CA CYS A 44 6.26 -25.65 -8.30
C CYS A 44 5.40 -24.86 -9.32
N TYR A 45 4.20 -25.35 -9.64
CA TYR A 45 3.27 -24.65 -10.52
C TYR A 45 2.82 -23.31 -9.93
N ASN A 46 2.48 -23.27 -8.65
CA ASN A 46 2.08 -22.05 -7.96
C ASN A 46 3.22 -21.04 -7.77
N ILE A 47 4.47 -21.51 -7.69
CA ILE A 47 5.66 -20.64 -7.62
C ILE A 47 6.02 -20.08 -9.00
N THR A 48 5.86 -20.88 -10.08
CA THR A 48 6.28 -20.50 -11.45
C THR A 48 5.23 -19.71 -12.22
N MET A 49 3.95 -19.96 -11.95
CA MET A 49 2.82 -19.31 -12.63
C MET A 49 1.84 -18.75 -11.61
N PRO A 50 2.10 -17.53 -11.09
CA PRO A 50 1.18 -16.92 -10.14
C PRO A 50 -0.21 -16.81 -10.77
N ASN A 51 -1.24 -17.22 -10.03
CA ASN A 51 -2.62 -17.08 -10.46
C ASN A 51 -2.99 -15.58 -10.57
N PHE A 52 -4.11 -15.29 -11.23
CA PHE A 52 -4.56 -13.90 -11.45
C PHE A 52 -4.58 -13.09 -10.14
N LYS A 53 -5.04 -13.71 -9.04
CA LYS A 53 -5.11 -13.08 -7.72
C LYS A 53 -3.73 -12.71 -7.17
N GLN A 54 -2.73 -13.57 -7.34
CA GLN A 54 -1.34 -13.30 -6.91
C GLN A 54 -0.68 -12.21 -7.77
N LYS A 55 -0.91 -12.24 -9.10
CA LYS A 55 -0.44 -11.17 -10.00
C LYS A 55 -1.04 -9.83 -9.63
N LEU A 56 -2.34 -9.79 -9.38
CA LEU A 56 -3.05 -8.57 -9.00
C LEU A 56 -2.54 -8.01 -7.65
N LEU A 57 -2.28 -8.89 -6.66
CA LEU A 57 -1.68 -8.49 -5.40
C LEU A 57 -0.30 -7.84 -5.59
N LEU A 58 0.54 -8.45 -6.46
CA LEU A 58 1.85 -7.90 -6.76
C LEU A 58 1.75 -6.49 -7.37
N TYR A 59 0.86 -6.30 -8.35
CA TYR A 59 0.64 -4.97 -8.94
C TYR A 59 0.11 -3.97 -7.91
N PHE A 60 -0.89 -4.34 -7.13
CA PHE A 60 -1.45 -3.46 -6.10
C PHE A 60 -0.40 -3.10 -5.03
N ALA A 61 0.37 -4.07 -4.55
CA ALA A 61 1.42 -3.82 -3.58
C ALA A 61 2.49 -2.88 -4.15
N THR A 62 2.96 -3.14 -5.37
CA THR A 62 3.96 -2.30 -6.03
C THR A 62 3.46 -0.87 -6.24
N ILE A 63 2.24 -0.71 -6.77
CA ILE A 63 1.67 0.61 -7.00
C ILE A 63 1.46 1.33 -5.66
N SER A 64 0.93 0.66 -4.63
CA SER A 64 0.69 1.24 -3.31
C SER A 64 1.99 1.77 -2.67
N VAL A 65 3.05 0.96 -2.66
CA VAL A 65 4.36 1.35 -2.10
C VAL A 65 4.98 2.49 -2.90
N SER A 66 4.94 2.42 -4.24
CA SER A 66 5.47 3.48 -5.11
C SER A 66 4.69 4.77 -4.97
N THR A 67 3.37 4.70 -4.90
CA THR A 67 2.50 5.86 -4.74
C THR A 67 2.75 6.55 -3.40
N LEU A 68 2.92 5.79 -2.31
CA LEU A 68 3.25 6.34 -1.00
C LEU A 68 4.59 7.09 -1.02
N LEU A 69 5.63 6.51 -1.64
CA LEU A 69 6.94 7.16 -1.76
C LEU A 69 6.85 8.42 -2.62
N ILE A 70 6.21 8.35 -3.78
CA ILE A 70 6.05 9.49 -4.70
C ILE A 70 5.24 10.61 -4.04
N SER A 71 4.16 10.28 -3.32
CA SER A 71 3.34 11.25 -2.61
C SER A 71 4.15 12.01 -1.55
N ASN A 72 4.92 11.29 -0.72
CA ASN A 72 5.77 11.90 0.30
C ASN A 72 6.87 12.79 -0.30
N LEU A 73 7.47 12.41 -1.43
CA LEU A 73 8.45 13.24 -2.13
C LEU A 73 7.80 14.45 -2.81
N ALA A 74 6.63 14.28 -3.39
CA ALA A 74 5.88 15.39 -4.00
C ALA A 74 5.39 16.41 -2.97
N ALA A 75 5.05 15.96 -1.76
CA ALA A 75 4.58 16.81 -0.67
C ALA A 75 5.63 17.84 -0.19
N ILE A 76 6.91 17.64 -0.52
CA ILE A 76 7.96 18.62 -0.23
C ILE A 76 7.70 19.96 -0.92
N LYS A 77 7.08 19.93 -2.12
CA LYS A 77 6.75 21.14 -2.86
C LYS A 77 5.38 21.67 -2.48
N LEU A 78 5.33 22.89 -1.96
CA LEU A 78 4.12 23.67 -1.82
C LEU A 78 3.82 24.41 -3.13
N TRP A 79 2.56 24.42 -3.54
CA TRP A 79 2.06 25.14 -4.71
C TRP A 79 0.82 25.95 -4.34
N ASN A 80 0.52 26.98 -5.12
CA ASN A 80 -0.59 27.89 -4.86
C ASN A 80 -1.86 27.37 -5.53
N PHE A 81 -2.90 27.08 -4.73
CA PHE A 81 -4.23 26.75 -5.19
C PHE A 81 -5.21 27.85 -4.73
N PHE A 82 -5.51 28.79 -5.60
CA PHE A 82 -6.40 29.93 -5.31
C PHE A 82 -6.06 30.70 -4.03
N GLY A 83 -4.79 30.91 -3.76
CA GLY A 83 -4.30 31.63 -2.58
C GLY A 83 -4.05 30.77 -1.36
N ILE A 84 -4.30 29.47 -1.43
CA ILE A 84 -3.98 28.49 -0.37
C ILE A 84 -2.70 27.76 -0.76
N ALA A 85 -1.75 27.67 0.16
CA ALA A 85 -0.60 26.81 0.00
C ALA A 85 -1.05 25.35 0.13
N VAL A 86 -0.71 24.53 -0.85
CA VAL A 86 -1.10 23.11 -0.89
C VAL A 86 0.14 22.28 -1.18
N ASP A 87 0.31 21.16 -0.50
CA ASP A 87 1.42 20.26 -0.78
C ASP A 87 1.21 19.47 -2.08
N GLY A 88 2.32 19.11 -2.75
CA GLY A 88 2.25 18.40 -4.04
C GLY A 88 1.82 16.93 -3.94
N GLY A 89 1.80 16.36 -2.75
CA GLY A 89 1.34 14.98 -2.51
C GLY A 89 -0.12 14.79 -2.86
N VAL A 90 -0.91 15.83 -2.76
CA VAL A 90 -2.33 15.91 -3.12
C VAL A 90 -2.63 15.40 -4.53
N VAL A 91 -1.72 15.54 -5.47
CA VAL A 91 -1.89 15.06 -6.86
C VAL A 91 -1.95 13.53 -6.94
N VAL A 92 -1.25 12.86 -6.04
CA VAL A 92 -1.12 11.38 -6.04
C VAL A 92 -2.06 10.73 -5.03
N PHE A 93 -2.55 11.49 -4.07
CA PHE A 93 -3.35 11.05 -2.94
C PHE A 93 -4.59 10.21 -3.31
N PRO A 94 -5.41 10.58 -4.34
CA PRO A 94 -6.57 9.79 -4.74
C PRO A 94 -6.23 8.37 -5.12
N LEU A 95 -5.10 8.17 -5.78
CA LEU A 95 -4.65 6.85 -6.21
C LEU A 95 -4.29 5.96 -5.01
N THR A 96 -3.74 6.56 -3.96
CA THR A 96 -3.38 5.84 -2.72
C THR A 96 -4.61 5.26 -2.02
N TYR A 97 -5.70 6.02 -1.94
CA TYR A 97 -6.96 5.55 -1.35
C TYR A 97 -7.58 4.44 -2.17
N ILE A 98 -7.79 4.66 -3.48
CA ILE A 98 -8.41 3.67 -4.38
C ILE A 98 -7.70 2.32 -4.27
N ILE A 99 -6.36 2.32 -4.34
CA ILE A 99 -5.59 1.07 -4.27
C ILE A 99 -5.64 0.47 -2.87
N GLY A 100 -5.58 1.30 -1.83
CA GLY A 100 -5.70 0.85 -0.44
C GLY A 100 -7.00 0.10 -0.18
N ASP A 101 -8.12 0.65 -0.62
CA ASP A 101 -9.45 0.07 -0.45
C ASP A 101 -9.62 -1.21 -1.26
N LEU A 102 -9.12 -1.25 -2.51
CA LEU A 102 -9.11 -2.46 -3.31
C LEU A 102 -8.26 -3.58 -2.67
N ILE A 103 -7.10 -3.24 -2.06
CA ILE A 103 -6.31 -4.23 -1.31
C ILE A 103 -7.10 -4.77 -0.11
N VAL A 104 -7.76 -3.91 0.64
CA VAL A 104 -8.59 -4.33 1.79
C VAL A 104 -9.74 -5.21 1.35
N GLU A 105 -10.46 -4.84 0.28
CA GLU A 105 -11.60 -5.60 -0.25
C GLU A 105 -11.19 -7.00 -0.73
N PHE A 106 -10.08 -7.14 -1.46
CA PHE A 106 -9.69 -8.41 -2.09
C PHE A 106 -8.81 -9.30 -1.22
N TYR A 107 -7.97 -8.71 -0.36
CA TYR A 107 -6.94 -9.43 0.39
C TYR A 107 -7.04 -9.26 1.90
N GLY A 108 -7.91 -8.36 2.35
CA GLY A 108 -8.20 -8.12 3.75
C GLY A 108 -7.20 -7.20 4.45
N LYS A 109 -7.63 -6.70 5.63
CA LYS A 109 -6.90 -5.68 6.42
C LYS A 109 -5.48 -6.11 6.83
N LYS A 110 -5.22 -7.40 7.07
CA LYS A 110 -3.90 -7.90 7.47
C LYS A 110 -2.86 -7.72 6.36
N ILE A 111 -3.24 -8.06 5.12
CA ILE A 111 -2.35 -7.91 3.96
C ILE A 111 -2.16 -6.43 3.63
N ALA A 112 -3.23 -5.63 3.65
CA ALA A 112 -3.15 -4.18 3.46
C ALA A 112 -2.18 -3.54 4.46
N LYS A 113 -2.30 -3.87 5.76
CA LYS A 113 -1.37 -3.39 6.79
C LYS A 113 0.09 -3.74 6.49
N ASN A 114 0.35 -4.99 6.06
CA ASN A 114 1.72 -5.42 5.74
C ASN A 114 2.30 -4.63 4.54
N ILE A 115 1.48 -4.33 3.52
CA ILE A 115 1.89 -3.53 2.36
C ILE A 115 2.21 -2.10 2.78
N ILE A 116 1.39 -1.51 3.66
CA ILE A 116 1.63 -0.16 4.18
C ILE A 116 2.91 -0.11 5.01
N VAL A 117 3.13 -1.10 5.89
CA VAL A 117 4.39 -1.21 6.66
C VAL A 117 5.59 -1.34 5.72
N ALA A 118 5.50 -2.16 4.67
CA ALA A 118 6.55 -2.26 3.65
C ALA A 118 6.79 -0.92 2.96
N GLY A 119 5.74 -0.17 2.63
CA GLY A 119 5.83 1.18 2.06
C GLY A 119 6.58 2.14 2.98
N PHE A 120 6.29 2.15 4.28
CA PHE A 120 7.02 2.97 5.24
C PHE A 120 8.48 2.54 5.40
N LEU A 121 8.79 1.25 5.39
CA LEU A 121 10.18 0.77 5.42
C LEU A 121 10.96 1.23 4.18
N ILE A 122 10.35 1.23 3.00
CA ILE A 122 10.96 1.77 1.78
C ILE A 122 11.17 3.29 1.89
N ASN A 123 10.23 4.03 2.48
CA ASN A 123 10.39 5.46 2.73
C ASN A 123 11.56 5.75 3.71
N ILE A 124 11.70 4.95 4.78
CA ILE A 124 12.84 5.05 5.71
C ILE A 124 14.17 4.74 4.99
N LEU A 125 14.18 3.70 4.15
CA LEU A 125 15.35 3.38 3.33
C LEU A 125 15.71 4.56 2.40
N ALA A 126 14.71 5.20 1.77
CA ALA A 126 14.93 6.37 0.92
C ALA A 126 15.56 7.53 1.70
N ILE A 127 15.09 7.81 2.93
CA ILE A 127 15.70 8.82 3.81
C ILE A 127 17.18 8.51 4.03
N ILE A 128 17.50 7.28 4.43
CA ILE A 128 18.88 6.86 4.72
C ILE A 128 19.75 7.07 3.49
N VAL A 129 19.29 6.64 2.31
CA VAL A 129 20.02 6.81 1.04
C VAL A 129 20.22 8.30 0.72
N PHE A 130 19.18 9.13 0.84
CA PHE A 130 19.29 10.56 0.56
C PHE A 130 20.28 11.25 1.48
N TYR A 131 20.28 10.93 2.78
CA TYR A 131 21.25 11.50 3.73
C TYR A 131 22.69 11.06 3.45
N ILE A 132 22.90 9.79 3.09
CA ILE A 132 24.21 9.31 2.65
C ILE A 132 24.67 10.11 1.43
N VAL A 133 23.80 10.26 0.40
CA VAL A 133 24.15 10.99 -0.83
C VAL A 133 24.39 12.47 -0.57
N ILE A 134 23.62 13.12 0.32
CA ILE A 134 23.87 14.52 0.73
C ILE A 134 25.26 14.68 1.38
N ALA A 135 25.68 13.68 2.17
CA ALA A 135 26.97 13.70 2.87
C ALA A 135 28.19 13.44 1.95
N LEU A 136 27.99 12.91 0.74
CA LEU A 136 29.06 12.69 -0.22
C LEU A 136 29.58 14.05 -0.74
N PRO A 137 30.92 14.20 -0.96
CA PRO A 137 31.48 15.41 -1.52
C PRO A 137 30.96 15.65 -2.93
N ALA A 138 30.57 16.89 -3.21
CA ALA A 138 30.14 17.28 -4.54
C ALA A 138 31.30 17.18 -5.54
N TYR A 139 31.00 16.77 -6.78
CA TYR A 139 31.96 16.82 -7.87
C TYR A 139 32.27 18.26 -8.26
N ASP A 140 33.53 18.56 -8.60
CA ASP A 140 33.98 19.88 -9.04
C ASP A 140 33.13 20.35 -10.24
N GLY A 141 32.51 21.56 -10.10
CA GLY A 141 31.61 22.10 -11.11
C GLY A 141 30.13 21.73 -10.97
N TRP A 142 29.76 20.86 -10.02
CA TRP A 142 28.34 20.57 -9.74
C TRP A 142 27.73 21.55 -8.73
N ASN A 143 26.89 22.46 -9.21
CA ASN A 143 26.38 23.58 -8.43
C ASN A 143 25.02 23.27 -7.71
N MET A 144 24.51 22.04 -7.77
CA MET A 144 23.18 21.69 -7.27
C MET A 144 23.17 21.13 -5.85
N GLN A 145 24.31 21.06 -5.16
CA GLN A 145 24.44 20.46 -3.83
C GLN A 145 23.44 21.05 -2.82
N ASN A 146 23.36 22.38 -2.74
CA ASN A 146 22.45 23.05 -1.81
C ASN A 146 20.97 22.83 -2.14
N ALA A 147 20.62 22.83 -3.43
CA ALA A 147 19.25 22.55 -3.87
C ALA A 147 18.86 21.11 -3.55
N TYR A 148 19.75 20.15 -3.83
CA TYR A 148 19.54 18.74 -3.50
C TYR A 148 19.36 18.54 -1.99
N ALA A 149 20.25 19.09 -1.17
CA ALA A 149 20.20 19.00 0.28
C ALA A 149 18.94 19.67 0.85
N SER A 150 18.50 20.81 0.30
CA SER A 150 17.29 21.50 0.74
C SER A 150 16.03 20.68 0.47
N VAL A 151 15.91 20.04 -0.70
CA VAL A 151 14.74 19.22 -1.06
C VAL A 151 14.75 17.92 -0.25
N PHE A 152 15.80 17.12 -0.35
CA PHE A 152 15.81 15.79 0.25
C PHE A 152 16.06 15.81 1.77
N GLY A 153 16.67 16.85 2.31
CA GLY A 153 16.81 17.05 3.75
C GLY A 153 15.47 17.32 4.46
N PHE A 154 14.45 17.77 3.74
CA PHE A 154 13.10 17.96 4.29
C PHE A 154 12.26 16.67 4.32
N THR A 155 12.64 15.65 3.55
CA THR A 155 11.93 14.38 3.40
C THR A 155 11.61 13.67 4.72
N PRO A 156 12.51 13.58 5.73
CA PRO A 156 12.23 12.91 6.99
C PRO A 156 11.03 13.46 7.72
N ARG A 157 10.85 14.79 7.67
CA ARG A 157 9.75 15.48 8.33
C ARG A 157 8.41 15.12 7.70
N ILE A 158 8.34 15.06 6.38
CA ILE A 158 7.16 14.62 5.62
C ILE A 158 6.82 13.16 5.95
N ILE A 159 7.82 12.25 5.88
CA ILE A 159 7.60 10.82 6.12
C ILE A 159 7.19 10.56 7.57
N LEU A 160 7.79 11.24 8.55
CA LEU A 160 7.39 11.13 9.95
C LEU A 160 5.95 11.60 10.15
N GLY A 161 5.57 12.73 9.55
CA GLY A 161 4.21 13.25 9.57
C GLY A 161 3.22 12.23 8.99
N SER A 162 3.52 11.69 7.81
CA SER A 162 2.70 10.69 7.13
C SER A 162 2.54 9.39 7.95
N LEU A 163 3.62 8.90 8.57
CA LEU A 163 3.57 7.70 9.41
C LEU A 163 2.71 7.88 10.66
N LEU A 164 2.92 8.98 11.38
CA LEU A 164 2.19 9.25 12.62
C LEU A 164 0.72 9.56 12.34
N ALA A 165 0.43 10.35 11.31
CA ALA A 165 -0.93 10.62 10.85
C ALA A 165 -1.65 9.30 10.52
N TYR A 166 -1.04 8.45 9.70
CA TYR A 166 -1.61 7.15 9.33
C TYR A 166 -1.91 6.26 10.55
N VAL A 167 -0.97 6.13 11.49
CA VAL A 167 -1.17 5.27 12.67
C VAL A 167 -2.29 5.82 13.55
N CYS A 168 -2.26 7.12 13.86
CA CYS A 168 -3.25 7.75 14.74
C CYS A 168 -4.65 7.78 14.11
N SER A 169 -4.75 8.13 12.83
CA SER A 169 -6.03 8.19 12.12
C SER A 169 -6.68 6.81 12.00
N ASN A 170 -5.91 5.77 11.69
CA ASN A 170 -6.42 4.40 11.64
C ASN A 170 -6.89 3.87 12.99
N LEU A 171 -6.17 4.18 14.08
CA LEU A 171 -6.60 3.80 15.43
C LEU A 171 -7.92 4.50 15.78
N LEU A 172 -8.02 5.80 15.52
CA LEU A 172 -9.25 6.58 15.76
C LEU A 172 -10.40 6.05 14.92
N ASN A 173 -10.18 5.80 13.61
CA ASN A 173 -11.18 5.22 12.71
C ASN A 173 -11.76 3.92 13.27
N ASN A 174 -10.90 3.00 13.70
CA ASN A 174 -11.33 1.72 14.26
C ASN A 174 -12.17 1.90 15.55
N VAL A 175 -11.76 2.80 16.44
CA VAL A 175 -12.50 3.08 17.69
C VAL A 175 -13.86 3.67 17.39
N ILE A 176 -13.94 4.68 16.52
CA ILE A 176 -15.20 5.34 16.15
C ILE A 176 -16.11 4.36 15.41
N PHE A 177 -15.60 3.59 14.45
CA PHE A 177 -16.36 2.59 13.73
C PHE A 177 -17.04 1.59 14.69
N MET A 178 -16.31 1.11 15.69
CA MET A 178 -16.85 0.18 16.69
C MET A 178 -17.89 0.86 17.58
N LYS A 179 -17.68 2.12 17.99
CA LYS A 179 -18.67 2.88 18.76
C LYS A 179 -19.96 3.09 17.95
N LEU A 180 -19.84 3.50 16.68
CA LEU A 180 -20.99 3.70 15.80
C LEU A 180 -21.75 2.39 15.53
N LYS A 181 -21.06 1.25 15.51
CA LYS A 181 -21.69 -0.06 15.36
C LYS A 181 -22.59 -0.43 16.55
N ASN A 182 -22.19 -0.02 17.75
CA ASN A 182 -22.89 -0.33 19.00
C ASN A 182 -23.92 0.75 19.37
N HIS A 183 -24.06 1.79 18.54
CA HIS A 183 -25.02 2.88 18.76
C HIS A 183 -26.33 2.61 18.00
N ASP A 184 -27.46 3.00 18.55
CA ASP A 184 -28.75 2.86 17.87
C ASP A 184 -28.88 3.83 16.68
N GLY A 185 -29.74 3.48 15.70
CA GLY A 185 -30.05 4.35 14.58
C GLY A 185 -29.45 3.93 13.25
N ILE A 186 -29.24 4.90 12.34
CA ILE A 186 -28.78 4.67 10.97
C ILE A 186 -27.37 4.05 10.93
N PHE A 187 -26.50 4.43 11.84
CA PHE A 187 -25.14 3.91 11.92
C PHE A 187 -25.10 2.44 12.33
N ALA A 188 -26.02 1.97 13.19
CA ALA A 188 -26.11 0.55 13.53
C ALA A 188 -26.56 -0.29 12.33
N LYS A 189 -27.47 0.24 11.50
CA LYS A 189 -28.11 -0.49 10.40
C LYS A 189 -27.31 -0.42 9.10
N SER A 190 -26.58 0.67 8.83
CA SER A 190 -25.86 0.89 7.58
C SER A 190 -24.34 0.79 7.77
N PHE A 191 -23.72 -0.16 7.07
CA PHE A 191 -22.26 -0.27 7.01
C PHE A 191 -21.61 0.99 6.39
N ILE A 192 -22.19 1.50 5.31
CA ILE A 192 -21.67 2.68 4.60
C ILE A 192 -21.72 3.91 5.51
N ALA A 193 -22.82 4.14 6.23
CA ALA A 193 -22.91 5.26 7.14
C ALA A 193 -21.85 5.19 8.25
N ARG A 194 -21.57 3.99 8.78
CA ARG A 194 -20.48 3.79 9.76
C ARG A 194 -19.09 4.06 9.15
N ALA A 195 -18.85 3.54 7.96
CA ALA A 195 -17.57 3.72 7.27
C ALA A 195 -17.29 5.21 7.03
N LEU A 196 -18.19 5.90 6.32
CA LEU A 196 -18.06 7.34 6.07
C LEU A 196 -18.01 8.17 7.36
N GLY A 197 -18.84 7.84 8.35
CA GLY A 197 -18.85 8.56 9.62
C GLY A 197 -17.55 8.39 10.41
N SER A 198 -16.95 7.19 10.43
CA SER A 198 -15.67 6.98 11.11
C SER A 198 -14.50 7.57 10.34
N SER A 199 -14.50 7.47 9.02
CA SER A 199 -13.47 8.06 8.16
C SER A 199 -13.45 9.59 8.24
N ALA A 200 -14.60 10.24 8.29
CA ALA A 200 -14.66 11.69 8.43
C ALA A 200 -13.89 12.21 9.65
N PHE A 201 -14.03 11.54 10.80
CA PHE A 201 -13.27 11.90 12.00
C PHE A 201 -11.80 11.52 11.89
N ALA A 202 -11.50 10.38 11.26
CA ALA A 202 -10.13 9.96 11.05
C ALA A 202 -9.36 10.93 10.15
N HIS A 203 -9.99 11.45 9.09
CA HIS A 203 -9.39 12.45 8.20
C HIS A 203 -9.08 13.79 8.89
N ILE A 204 -9.89 14.20 9.88
CA ILE A 204 -9.54 15.40 10.68
C ILE A 204 -8.21 15.19 11.38
N LEU A 205 -8.07 14.04 12.05
CA LEU A 205 -6.85 13.73 12.80
C LEU A 205 -5.65 13.53 11.88
N ASP A 206 -5.86 12.86 10.76
CA ASP A 206 -4.85 12.62 9.73
C ASP A 206 -4.27 13.93 9.20
N ALA A 207 -5.13 14.80 8.67
CA ALA A 207 -4.74 16.10 8.15
C ALA A 207 -4.05 16.95 9.23
N PHE A 208 -4.62 17.02 10.43
CA PHE A 208 -4.04 17.82 11.51
C PHE A 208 -2.65 17.34 11.93
N ILE A 209 -2.44 16.02 12.10
CA ILE A 209 -1.14 15.47 12.49
C ILE A 209 -0.13 15.65 11.36
N PHE A 210 -0.51 15.29 10.13
CA PHE A 210 0.38 15.42 8.99
C PHE A 210 0.83 16.85 8.79
N GLU A 211 -0.10 17.79 8.67
CA GLU A 211 0.20 19.19 8.44
C GLU A 211 1.02 19.80 9.58
N THR A 212 0.70 19.45 10.83
CA THR A 212 1.45 19.94 11.99
C THR A 212 2.90 19.49 11.95
N ILE A 213 3.16 18.21 11.69
CA ILE A 213 4.52 17.69 11.65
C ILE A 213 5.26 18.18 10.41
N ALA A 214 4.60 18.17 9.27
CA ALA A 214 5.21 18.53 8.00
C ALA A 214 5.49 20.05 7.88
N PHE A 215 4.53 20.89 8.22
CA PHE A 215 4.55 22.31 7.81
C PHE A 215 4.45 23.35 8.95
N LEU A 216 4.21 22.93 10.20
CA LEU A 216 4.22 23.90 11.31
C LEU A 216 5.60 24.56 11.43
N GLY A 217 5.63 25.92 11.39
CA GLY A 217 6.84 26.73 11.38
C GLY A 217 7.53 26.86 10.02
N VAL A 218 6.99 26.23 8.96
CA VAL A 218 7.38 26.46 7.56
C VAL A 218 6.49 27.53 6.94
N LEU A 219 5.19 27.49 7.26
CA LEU A 219 4.18 28.46 6.83
C LEU A 219 3.78 29.40 7.98
N PRO A 220 3.32 30.62 7.67
CA PRO A 220 2.58 31.45 8.62
C PRO A 220 1.36 30.69 9.16
N PHE A 221 1.03 30.90 10.44
CA PHE A 221 -0.01 30.10 11.11
C PHE A 221 -1.37 30.10 10.39
N HIS A 222 -1.77 31.23 9.81
CA HIS A 222 -3.04 31.32 9.07
C HIS A 222 -3.03 30.52 7.76
N GLU A 223 -1.90 30.46 7.04
CA GLU A 223 -1.73 29.65 5.84
C GLU A 223 -1.68 28.17 6.20
N PHE A 224 -0.97 27.81 7.26
CA PHE A 224 -0.95 26.46 7.82
C PHE A 224 -2.37 25.95 8.14
N LEU A 225 -3.18 26.78 8.83
CA LEU A 225 -4.55 26.40 9.17
C LEU A 225 -5.44 26.23 7.92
N ALA A 226 -5.29 27.13 6.94
CA ALA A 226 -6.00 27.03 5.67
C ALA A 226 -5.64 25.76 4.91
N GLN A 227 -4.36 25.39 4.88
CA GLN A 227 -3.87 24.15 4.28
C GLN A 227 -4.44 22.92 4.98
N ALA A 228 -4.40 22.84 6.30
CA ALA A 228 -4.93 21.71 7.07
C ALA A 228 -6.44 21.52 6.84
N ILE A 229 -7.22 22.60 6.80
CA ILE A 229 -8.65 22.54 6.48
C ILE A 229 -8.85 22.07 5.03
N PHE A 230 -8.07 22.60 4.10
CA PHE A 230 -8.16 22.22 2.70
C PHE A 230 -7.83 20.73 2.48
N ALA A 231 -6.74 20.22 3.10
CA ALA A 231 -6.36 18.83 3.05
C ALA A 231 -7.46 17.90 3.59
N TYR A 232 -8.10 18.29 4.71
CA TYR A 232 -9.24 17.58 5.26
C TYR A 232 -10.44 17.52 4.29
N VAL A 233 -10.86 18.68 3.76
CA VAL A 233 -11.99 18.76 2.82
C VAL A 233 -11.70 17.97 1.56
N LEU A 234 -10.47 18.04 1.07
CA LEU A 234 -10.04 17.31 -0.11
C LEU A 234 -10.06 15.79 0.12
N GLY A 235 -9.54 15.32 1.26
CA GLY A 235 -9.55 13.90 1.62
C GLY A 235 -10.95 13.30 1.61
N ILE A 236 -11.92 13.96 2.28
CA ILE A 236 -13.32 13.52 2.28
C ILE A 236 -13.93 13.61 0.88
N SER A 237 -13.63 14.68 0.13
CA SER A 237 -14.16 14.84 -1.22
C SER A 237 -13.71 13.69 -2.12
N PHE A 238 -12.45 13.27 -2.01
CA PHE A 238 -11.95 12.13 -2.75
C PHE A 238 -12.64 10.83 -2.35
N GLU A 239 -12.81 10.56 -1.06
CA GLU A 239 -13.49 9.36 -0.59
C GLU A 239 -14.93 9.28 -1.15
N VAL A 240 -15.67 10.38 -1.10
CA VAL A 240 -17.05 10.45 -1.61
C VAL A 240 -17.11 10.29 -3.14
N ILE A 241 -16.21 10.96 -3.88
CA ILE A 241 -16.21 10.97 -5.34
C ILE A 241 -15.76 9.62 -5.92
N PHE A 242 -14.73 9.01 -5.31
CA PHE A 242 -14.13 7.79 -5.85
C PHE A 242 -14.74 6.49 -5.33
N SER A 243 -15.45 6.51 -4.21
CA SER A 243 -16.15 5.34 -3.66
C SER A 243 -17.08 4.63 -4.68
N PRO A 244 -17.87 5.31 -5.55
CA PRO A 244 -18.62 4.62 -6.57
C PRO A 244 -17.75 3.96 -7.65
N ALA A 245 -16.64 4.60 -8.04
CA ALA A 245 -15.70 4.06 -9.02
C ALA A 245 -14.99 2.80 -8.45
N GLU A 246 -14.58 2.84 -7.19
CA GLU A 246 -14.01 1.69 -6.47
C GLU A 246 -14.97 0.51 -6.44
N ALA A 247 -16.24 0.74 -6.15
CA ALA A 247 -17.27 -0.29 -6.16
C ALA A 247 -17.44 -0.95 -7.55
N ILE A 248 -17.37 -0.17 -8.63
CA ILE A 248 -17.43 -0.66 -10.01
C ILE A 248 -16.19 -1.51 -10.34
N ILE A 249 -14.99 -1.01 -10.01
CA ILE A 249 -13.72 -1.72 -10.22
C ILE A 249 -13.72 -3.02 -9.42
N ALA A 250 -14.11 -2.98 -8.15
CA ALA A 250 -14.18 -4.14 -7.27
C ALA A 250 -15.13 -5.21 -7.85
N LYS A 251 -16.31 -4.80 -8.34
CA LYS A 251 -17.27 -5.73 -8.97
C LYS A 251 -16.70 -6.37 -10.23
N SER A 252 -16.03 -5.60 -11.09
CA SER A 252 -15.42 -6.09 -12.33
C SER A 252 -14.29 -7.09 -12.07
N LEU A 253 -13.43 -6.81 -11.09
CA LEU A 253 -12.32 -7.69 -10.74
C LEU A 253 -12.79 -8.96 -10.02
N LYS A 254 -13.85 -8.88 -9.21
CA LYS A 254 -14.40 -10.02 -8.47
C LYS A 254 -14.86 -11.15 -9.39
N GLY A 255 -15.43 -10.81 -10.56
CA GLY A 255 -15.80 -11.79 -11.59
C GLY A 255 -14.60 -12.60 -12.11
N ARG A 256 -13.46 -11.95 -12.31
CA ARG A 256 -12.22 -12.58 -12.82
C ARG A 256 -11.42 -13.36 -11.75
N MET A 257 -11.73 -13.18 -10.49
CA MET A 257 -11.05 -13.87 -9.38
C MET A 257 -11.68 -15.22 -9.03
N ILE A 258 -12.88 -15.49 -9.54
CA ILE A 258 -13.65 -16.72 -9.30
C ILE A 258 -13.38 -17.75 -10.42
N GLU A 259 -12.88 -17.27 -11.58
CA GLU A 259 -12.38 -18.11 -12.68
C GLU A 259 -10.93 -18.57 -12.43
#